data_6c145b1dbe868775f490e896ad80b98c
#
_entry.id   6c145b1dbe868775f490e896ad80b98c
#
_cell.length_a   1.000
_cell.length_b   1.000
_cell.length_c   1.000
_cell.angle_alpha   90.00
_cell.angle_beta   90.00
_cell.angle_gamma   90.00
#
_symmetry.space_group_name_H-M   'P 1'
#
loop_
_entity.id
_entity.type
_entity.pdbx_description
1 polymer ?
#
loop_
_entity_poly.entity_id
_entity_poly.type
_entity_poly.pdbx_seq_one_letter_code
_entity_poly.pdbx_strand_id
1 'polypeptide(L)'
;MGSIEIKHLKLIDTIDQVGTLKRAAKKLYLTQSALSHQLRELETRLEIRIFHRVNNQLVFTPAGKAIREASEEVLERMHALEGTIQEIKKDDIRDYIHGYSDEETARLNDQAKSISQILHWDSKWDKESLILEAGCGVGAQTRIIAPLNPESSFVSIDLSSKSLKKAKESIEENNIENVTFKKADIFQLPFKDAHFDHVFLCFVLEHLSRPMDAVKELKRVLKPEGTITLIEGDHGSTYFHPDSENAKKLVEAQVTLQRKKGGNANIGRELYPILYDSGFCDITVSPRQVYVDDSKPELVEGFIKNTFTAMIKGISEEALAQKVVDKNELDAGIQDLYRTAEGGGTFCYTFFKAKAKKA
;
A
#
# COMPACT_ATOMS: atom_id res chain seq x y z
N MET A 1 29.52 -10.83 36.83
CA MET A 1 28.05 -10.72 36.89
C MET A 1 27.49 -11.66 35.83
N GLY A 2 26.72 -12.66 36.21
CA GLY A 2 26.07 -13.58 35.28
C GLY A 2 24.93 -12.86 34.52
N SER A 3 24.98 -12.80 33.20
CA SER A 3 23.94 -12.14 32.42
C SER A 3 22.71 -13.05 32.24
N ILE A 4 21.52 -12.52 32.49
CA ILE A 4 20.26 -13.14 32.11
C ILE A 4 20.12 -12.98 30.59
N GLU A 5 19.80 -14.04 29.88
CA GLU A 5 19.59 -14.05 28.45
C GLU A 5 18.11 -14.18 28.12
N ILE A 6 17.70 -13.74 26.95
CA ILE A 6 16.29 -13.78 26.48
C ILE A 6 15.70 -15.20 26.52
N LYS A 7 16.52 -16.23 26.24
CA LYS A 7 16.08 -17.63 26.35
C LYS A 7 15.66 -17.99 27.76
N HIS A 8 16.28 -17.40 28.80
CA HIS A 8 15.94 -17.62 30.20
C HIS A 8 14.63 -16.93 30.56
N LEU A 9 14.38 -15.71 30.04
CA LEU A 9 13.12 -15.00 30.25
C LEU A 9 11.96 -15.77 29.60
N LYS A 10 12.13 -16.20 28.31
CA LYS A 10 11.14 -17.06 27.64
C LYS A 10 10.87 -18.38 28.39
N LEU A 11 11.88 -18.98 28.95
CA LEU A 11 11.74 -20.19 29.77
C LEU A 11 10.88 -19.96 31.03
N ILE A 12 11.17 -18.90 31.78
CA ILE A 12 10.46 -18.55 33.03
C ILE A 12 9.01 -18.20 32.74
N ASP A 13 8.76 -17.34 31.75
CA ASP A 13 7.42 -16.97 31.31
C ASP A 13 6.61 -18.19 30.83
N THR A 14 7.22 -19.05 30.02
CA THR A 14 6.54 -20.27 29.56
C THR A 14 6.23 -21.23 30.71
N ILE A 15 7.12 -21.39 31.73
CA ILE A 15 6.82 -22.23 32.91
C ILE A 15 5.65 -21.65 33.70
N ASP A 16 5.57 -20.33 33.86
CA ASP A 16 4.44 -19.67 34.53
C ASP A 16 3.11 -19.99 33.84
N GLN A 17 3.07 -19.83 32.51
CA GLN A 17 1.86 -20.07 31.72
C GLN A 17 1.37 -21.53 31.74
N VAL A 18 2.27 -22.52 31.76
CA VAL A 18 1.89 -23.93 31.60
C VAL A 18 2.08 -24.79 32.85
N GLY A 19 2.71 -24.26 33.92
CA GLY A 19 2.85 -24.83 35.25
C GLY A 19 3.85 -25.98 35.37
N THR A 20 4.38 -26.57 34.31
CA THR A 20 5.29 -27.72 34.38
C THR A 20 6.40 -27.67 33.31
N LEU A 21 7.61 -28.16 33.67
CA LEU A 21 8.73 -28.27 32.73
C LEU A 21 8.40 -29.12 31.49
N LYS A 22 7.60 -30.17 31.62
CA LYS A 22 7.23 -31.05 30.52
C LYS A 22 6.37 -30.30 29.47
N ARG A 23 5.39 -29.51 29.95
CA ARG A 23 4.54 -28.71 29.08
C ARG A 23 5.32 -27.54 28.47
N ALA A 24 6.19 -26.89 29.27
CA ALA A 24 7.06 -25.82 28.77
C ALA A 24 8.01 -26.30 27.67
N ALA A 25 8.60 -27.50 27.86
CA ALA A 25 9.44 -28.12 26.85
C ALA A 25 8.73 -28.31 25.52
N LYS A 26 7.50 -28.84 25.57
CA LYS A 26 6.67 -28.98 24.35
C LYS A 26 6.38 -27.65 23.68
N LYS A 27 6.05 -26.61 24.47
CA LYS A 27 5.71 -25.26 23.92
C LYS A 27 6.94 -24.55 23.32
N LEU A 28 8.13 -24.80 23.88
CA LEU A 28 9.39 -24.22 23.42
C LEU A 28 10.14 -25.10 22.39
N TYR A 29 9.54 -26.21 21.94
CA TYR A 29 10.16 -27.16 21.01
C TYR A 29 11.52 -27.70 21.49
N LEU A 30 11.67 -27.91 22.80
CA LEU A 30 12.87 -28.43 23.44
C LEU A 30 12.57 -29.73 24.17
N THR A 31 13.64 -30.46 24.57
CA THR A 31 13.51 -31.60 25.47
C THR A 31 13.39 -31.12 26.91
N GLN A 32 12.70 -31.88 27.77
CA GLN A 32 12.62 -31.57 29.21
C GLN A 32 13.99 -31.52 29.86
N SER A 33 14.93 -32.36 29.41
CA SER A 33 16.32 -32.37 29.90
C SER A 33 17.06 -31.06 29.57
N ALA A 34 16.91 -30.55 28.32
CA ALA A 34 17.49 -29.29 27.91
C ALA A 34 16.94 -28.10 28.71
N LEU A 35 15.62 -28.05 28.92
CA LEU A 35 15.01 -27.03 29.78
C LEU A 35 15.50 -27.09 31.23
N SER A 36 15.59 -28.29 31.79
CA SER A 36 16.11 -28.49 33.16
C SER A 36 17.58 -28.08 33.29
N HIS A 37 18.36 -28.24 32.21
CA HIS A 37 19.75 -27.78 32.16
C HIS A 37 19.81 -26.25 32.09
N GLN A 38 19.04 -25.60 31.22
CA GLN A 38 18.98 -24.13 31.10
C GLN A 38 18.55 -23.48 32.44
N LEU A 39 17.56 -24.07 33.14
CA LEU A 39 17.12 -23.56 34.43
C LEU A 39 18.23 -23.66 35.48
N ARG A 40 18.90 -24.81 35.55
CA ARG A 40 20.03 -25.00 36.48
C ARG A 40 21.20 -24.08 36.17
N GLU A 41 21.51 -23.89 34.89
CA GLU A 41 22.54 -22.96 34.43
C GLU A 41 22.24 -21.54 34.91
N LEU A 42 20.99 -21.06 34.74
CA LEU A 42 20.55 -19.75 35.18
C LEU A 42 20.63 -19.60 36.71
N GLU A 43 20.12 -20.59 37.49
CA GLU A 43 20.19 -20.59 38.93
C GLU A 43 21.65 -20.60 39.45
N THR A 44 22.55 -21.34 38.78
CA THR A 44 23.97 -21.36 39.11
C THR A 44 24.65 -20.02 38.81
N ARG A 45 24.35 -19.40 37.65
CA ARG A 45 24.90 -18.09 37.28
C ARG A 45 24.48 -16.98 38.23
N LEU A 46 23.23 -17.03 38.70
CA LEU A 46 22.65 -16.01 39.58
C LEU A 46 22.90 -16.32 41.08
N GLU A 47 23.43 -17.50 41.39
CA GLU A 47 23.65 -18.00 42.75
C GLU A 47 22.39 -18.00 43.61
N ILE A 48 21.19 -18.11 42.97
CA ILE A 48 19.90 -18.14 43.65
C ILE A 48 19.00 -19.20 43.02
N ARG A 49 18.06 -19.72 43.85
CA ARG A 49 16.97 -20.57 43.34
C ARG A 49 15.82 -19.74 42.81
N ILE A 50 15.36 -20.11 41.62
CA ILE A 50 14.21 -19.47 40.96
C ILE A 50 12.92 -20.22 41.30
N PHE A 51 12.99 -21.54 41.43
CA PHE A 51 11.86 -22.38 41.78
C PHE A 51 12.15 -23.29 42.96
N HIS A 52 11.09 -23.55 43.75
CA HIS A 52 11.02 -24.68 44.67
C HIS A 52 10.14 -25.80 44.09
N ARG A 53 10.39 -27.03 44.46
CA ARG A 53 9.49 -28.16 44.16
C ARG A 53 8.60 -28.42 45.35
N VAL A 54 7.28 -28.23 45.16
CA VAL A 54 6.26 -28.55 46.17
C VAL A 54 5.26 -29.49 45.49
N ASN A 55 5.07 -30.69 46.04
CA ASN A 55 4.15 -31.70 45.48
C ASN A 55 4.31 -31.93 43.96
N ASN A 56 5.54 -32.07 43.52
CA ASN A 56 5.91 -32.25 42.11
C ASN A 56 5.61 -31.05 41.18
N GLN A 57 5.18 -29.89 41.71
CA GLN A 57 4.98 -28.65 41.02
C GLN A 57 6.13 -27.67 41.24
N LEU A 58 6.38 -26.81 40.27
CA LEU A 58 7.34 -25.72 40.39
C LEU A 58 6.63 -24.49 40.95
N VAL A 59 7.12 -23.97 42.07
CA VAL A 59 6.61 -22.77 42.72
C VAL A 59 7.73 -21.74 42.74
N PHE A 60 7.44 -20.54 42.32
CA PHE A 60 8.41 -19.44 42.29
C PHE A 60 8.88 -19.07 43.69
N THR A 61 10.20 -18.89 43.84
CA THR A 61 10.80 -18.19 44.98
C THR A 61 10.50 -16.67 44.89
N PRO A 62 10.77 -15.87 45.93
CA PRO A 62 10.69 -14.40 45.81
C PRO A 62 11.56 -13.84 44.68
N ALA A 63 12.78 -14.37 44.50
CA ALA A 63 13.66 -14.00 43.38
C ALA A 63 13.09 -14.43 42.03
N GLY A 64 12.49 -15.63 41.96
CA GLY A 64 11.81 -16.12 40.78
C GLY A 64 10.62 -15.26 40.37
N LYS A 65 9.85 -14.74 41.34
CA LYS A 65 8.73 -13.79 41.05
C LYS A 65 9.24 -12.47 40.46
N ALA A 66 10.29 -11.91 41.03
CA ALA A 66 10.90 -10.67 40.53
C ALA A 66 11.41 -10.84 39.09
N ILE A 67 12.06 -12.01 38.80
CA ILE A 67 12.52 -12.29 37.41
C ILE A 67 11.32 -12.48 36.47
N ARG A 68 10.24 -13.13 36.92
CA ARG A 68 9.03 -13.32 36.13
C ARG A 68 8.39 -11.97 35.73
N GLU A 69 8.22 -11.06 36.69
CA GLU A 69 7.64 -9.73 36.46
C GLU A 69 8.50 -8.93 35.49
N ALA A 70 9.83 -8.92 35.67
CA ALA A 70 10.72 -8.28 34.70
C ALA A 70 10.74 -8.98 33.34
N SER A 71 10.52 -10.32 33.29
CA SER A 71 10.46 -11.07 32.03
C SER A 71 9.25 -10.66 31.18
N GLU A 72 8.09 -10.46 31.78
CA GLU A 72 6.87 -10.04 31.13
C GLU A 72 7.09 -8.69 30.42
N GLU A 73 7.61 -7.68 31.12
CA GLU A 73 7.89 -6.36 30.56
C GLU A 73 8.91 -6.40 29.39
N VAL A 74 10.01 -7.15 29.55
CA VAL A 74 11.04 -7.26 28.52
C VAL A 74 10.53 -7.99 27.28
N LEU A 75 9.75 -9.08 27.47
CA LEU A 75 9.19 -9.84 26.35
C LEU A 75 8.12 -9.06 25.61
N GLU A 76 7.28 -8.27 26.30
CA GLU A 76 6.32 -7.35 25.66
C GLU A 76 7.03 -6.31 24.80
N ARG A 77 8.10 -5.68 25.30
CA ARG A 77 8.90 -4.73 24.53
C ARG A 77 9.57 -5.37 23.31
N MET A 78 10.01 -6.62 23.45
CA MET A 78 10.56 -7.37 22.31
C MET A 78 9.49 -7.67 21.26
N HIS A 79 8.30 -8.11 21.65
CA HIS A 79 7.20 -8.33 20.71
C HIS A 79 6.78 -7.04 20.02
N ALA A 80 6.76 -5.91 20.75
CA ALA A 80 6.51 -4.60 20.16
C ALA A 80 7.58 -4.22 19.12
N LEU A 81 8.87 -4.45 19.43
CA LEU A 81 9.96 -4.24 18.49
C LEU A 81 9.89 -5.17 17.27
N GLU A 82 9.59 -6.46 17.49
CA GLU A 82 9.37 -7.41 16.39
C GLU A 82 8.20 -6.97 15.50
N GLY A 83 7.13 -6.45 16.10
CA GLY A 83 6.01 -5.83 15.39
C GLY A 83 6.45 -4.64 14.53
N THR A 84 7.21 -3.71 15.11
CA THR A 84 7.77 -2.55 14.41
C THR A 84 8.70 -2.96 13.26
N ILE A 85 9.55 -3.97 13.46
CA ILE A 85 10.43 -4.52 12.41
C ILE A 85 9.59 -5.18 11.30
N GLN A 86 8.51 -5.88 11.65
CA GLN A 86 7.61 -6.46 10.66
C GLN A 86 6.84 -5.37 9.88
N GLU A 87 6.48 -4.27 10.53
CA GLU A 87 5.91 -3.09 9.86
C GLU A 87 6.92 -2.44 8.92
N ILE A 88 8.17 -2.24 9.34
CA ILE A 88 9.26 -1.74 8.50
C ILE A 88 9.50 -2.69 7.30
N LYS A 89 9.52 -4.00 7.52
CA LYS A 89 9.62 -4.98 6.44
C LYS A 89 8.41 -4.98 5.50
N LYS A 90 7.21 -4.69 6.00
CA LYS A 90 6.02 -4.51 5.16
C LYS A 90 6.09 -3.23 4.32
N ASP A 91 6.67 -2.17 4.87
CA ASP A 91 6.95 -0.94 4.12
C ASP A 91 7.97 -1.19 2.99
N ASP A 92 8.99 -2.07 3.21
CA ASP A 92 9.98 -2.48 2.20
C ASP A 92 9.44 -3.53 1.19
N ILE A 93 8.41 -4.31 1.56
CA ILE A 93 7.93 -5.46 0.76
C ILE A 93 6.71 -5.10 -0.11
N ARG A 94 6.04 -3.96 0.11
CA ARG A 94 5.05 -3.44 -0.84
C ARG A 94 5.78 -2.72 -1.97
N ASP A 95 6.42 -3.51 -2.83
CA ASP A 95 7.07 -3.01 -4.04
C ASP A 95 6.02 -2.36 -4.96
N TYR A 96 5.89 -1.04 -4.83
CA TYR A 96 5.27 -0.24 -5.88
C TYR A 96 6.06 -0.49 -7.17
N ILE A 97 5.38 -1.02 -8.20
CA ILE A 97 6.03 -1.55 -9.39
C ILE A 97 6.97 -0.54 -10.08
N HIS A 98 6.68 0.75 -9.95
CA HIS A 98 7.47 1.82 -10.56
C HIS A 98 8.50 2.45 -9.60
N GLY A 99 8.57 1.99 -8.33
CA GLY A 99 9.49 2.51 -7.32
C GLY A 99 9.12 3.91 -6.79
N TYR A 100 10.06 4.54 -6.07
CA TYR A 100 9.88 5.85 -5.41
C TYR A 100 11.00 6.83 -5.81
N SER A 101 11.47 6.75 -7.06
CA SER A 101 12.53 7.64 -7.58
C SER A 101 12.03 9.06 -7.83
N ASP A 102 12.96 9.98 -8.12
CA ASP A 102 12.58 11.34 -8.50
C ASP A 102 12.00 11.39 -9.92
N GLU A 103 12.44 10.48 -10.81
CA GLU A 103 11.87 10.29 -12.15
C GLU A 103 10.41 9.84 -12.05
N GLU A 104 10.12 8.89 -11.14
CA GLU A 104 8.73 8.45 -10.90
C GLU A 104 7.87 9.58 -10.33
N THR A 105 8.44 10.40 -9.44
CA THR A 105 7.75 11.59 -8.91
C THR A 105 7.41 12.58 -10.03
N ALA A 106 8.34 12.84 -10.95
CA ALA A 106 8.12 13.69 -12.11
C ALA A 106 7.04 13.10 -13.03
N ARG A 107 7.11 11.80 -13.33
CA ARG A 107 6.11 11.10 -14.13
C ARG A 107 4.69 11.22 -13.57
N LEU A 108 4.53 11.01 -12.25
CA LEU A 108 3.22 11.13 -11.57
C LEU A 108 2.67 12.56 -11.64
N ASN A 109 3.53 13.56 -11.53
CA ASN A 109 3.13 14.96 -11.67
C ASN A 109 2.72 15.31 -13.12
N ASP A 110 3.45 14.82 -14.13
CA ASP A 110 3.13 15.01 -15.55
C ASP A 110 1.83 14.30 -15.91
N GLN A 111 1.64 13.08 -15.43
CA GLN A 111 0.39 12.34 -15.57
C GLN A 111 -0.78 13.14 -14.98
N ALA A 112 -0.68 13.53 -13.72
CA ALA A 112 -1.75 14.25 -13.04
C ALA A 112 -2.10 15.55 -13.78
N LYS A 113 -1.10 16.30 -14.25
CA LYS A 113 -1.29 17.55 -14.99
C LYS A 113 -1.96 17.33 -16.36
N SER A 114 -1.45 16.38 -17.14
CA SER A 114 -1.89 16.17 -18.54
C SER A 114 -3.33 15.64 -18.63
N ILE A 115 -3.77 14.82 -17.68
CA ILE A 115 -5.11 14.19 -17.70
C ILE A 115 -6.08 14.78 -16.67
N SER A 116 -5.70 15.84 -15.94
CA SER A 116 -6.50 16.42 -14.86
C SER A 116 -7.92 16.78 -15.29
N GLN A 117 -8.07 17.44 -16.41
CA GLN A 117 -9.40 17.82 -16.93
C GLN A 117 -10.25 16.60 -17.28
N ILE A 118 -9.63 15.53 -17.83
CA ILE A 118 -10.35 14.31 -18.20
C ILE A 118 -10.87 13.59 -16.94
N LEU A 119 -10.08 13.56 -15.87
CA LEU A 119 -10.40 12.80 -14.65
C LEU A 119 -11.20 13.60 -13.63
N HIS A 120 -10.96 14.91 -13.51
CA HIS A 120 -11.37 15.69 -12.35
C HIS A 120 -12.35 16.83 -12.61
N TRP A 121 -12.84 17.05 -13.83
CA TRP A 121 -13.80 18.13 -14.12
C TRP A 121 -15.07 18.04 -13.24
N ASP A 122 -15.41 16.86 -12.77
CA ASP A 122 -16.56 16.56 -11.92
C ASP A 122 -16.15 16.03 -10.52
N SER A 123 -14.90 16.22 -10.09
CA SER A 123 -14.41 15.92 -8.74
C SER A 123 -14.71 17.08 -7.79
N LYS A 124 -16.00 17.35 -7.62
CA LYS A 124 -16.54 18.35 -6.70
C LYS A 124 -17.48 17.68 -5.71
N TRP A 125 -17.36 18.07 -4.46
CA TRP A 125 -18.16 17.58 -3.36
C TRP A 125 -18.90 18.74 -2.68
N ASP A 126 -19.84 18.41 -1.79
CA ASP A 126 -20.58 19.40 -1.05
C ASP A 126 -19.64 20.23 -0.16
N LYS A 127 -20.01 21.51 0.05
CA LYS A 127 -19.25 22.44 0.92
C LYS A 127 -19.15 21.89 2.33
N GLU A 128 -18.09 22.27 3.02
CA GLU A 128 -17.83 21.90 4.43
C GLU A 128 -17.70 20.38 4.65
N SER A 129 -17.47 19.61 3.58
CA SER A 129 -17.28 18.16 3.65
C SER A 129 -15.91 17.79 4.20
N LEU A 130 -15.85 16.70 4.97
CA LEU A 130 -14.61 16.04 5.37
C LEU A 130 -14.32 14.88 4.41
N ILE A 131 -13.25 14.96 3.66
CA ILE A 131 -12.90 14.05 2.58
C ILE A 131 -11.66 13.24 2.98
N LEU A 132 -11.74 11.91 2.88
CA LEU A 132 -10.56 11.04 2.96
C LEU A 132 -10.00 10.81 1.56
N GLU A 133 -8.76 11.23 1.30
CA GLU A 133 -7.99 10.77 0.15
C GLU A 133 -7.08 9.63 0.60
N ALA A 134 -7.33 8.42 0.11
CA ALA A 134 -6.56 7.24 0.47
C ALA A 134 -5.56 6.87 -0.63
N GLY A 135 -4.27 6.76 -0.26
CA GLY A 135 -3.17 6.53 -1.19
C GLY A 135 -2.76 7.78 -1.96
N CYS A 136 -2.55 8.90 -1.26
CA CYS A 136 -2.24 10.18 -1.88
C CYS A 136 -0.84 10.23 -2.54
N GLY A 137 0.04 9.25 -2.27
CA GLY A 137 1.38 9.21 -2.81
C GLY A 137 2.16 10.50 -2.53
N VAL A 138 2.73 11.08 -3.59
CA VAL A 138 3.47 12.35 -3.54
C VAL A 138 2.56 13.60 -3.63
N GLY A 139 1.24 13.43 -3.49
CA GLY A 139 0.26 14.53 -3.53
C GLY A 139 -0.09 15.04 -4.94
N ALA A 140 0.22 14.29 -5.98
CA ALA A 140 -0.02 14.70 -7.36
C ALA A 140 -1.51 14.94 -7.65
N GLN A 141 -2.40 14.10 -7.14
CA GLN A 141 -3.85 14.28 -7.26
C GLN A 141 -4.38 15.28 -6.22
N THR A 142 -3.88 15.23 -4.99
CA THR A 142 -4.24 16.15 -3.89
C THR A 142 -4.15 17.61 -4.34
N ARG A 143 -3.04 17.96 -5.02
CA ARG A 143 -2.79 19.32 -5.56
C ARG A 143 -3.83 19.77 -6.59
N ILE A 144 -4.54 18.86 -7.21
CA ILE A 144 -5.60 19.15 -8.19
C ILE A 144 -6.96 19.22 -7.50
N ILE A 145 -7.30 18.22 -6.68
CA ILE A 145 -8.64 18.09 -6.12
C ILE A 145 -8.91 19.02 -4.94
N ALA A 146 -7.90 19.32 -4.13
CA ALA A 146 -8.10 20.18 -2.97
C ALA A 146 -8.46 21.64 -3.36
N PRO A 147 -7.80 22.30 -4.35
CA PRO A 147 -8.24 23.61 -4.84
C PRO A 147 -9.59 23.62 -5.54
N LEU A 148 -10.05 22.49 -6.11
CA LEU A 148 -11.38 22.39 -6.70
C LEU A 148 -12.49 22.38 -5.65
N ASN A 149 -12.14 22.16 -4.37
CA ASN A 149 -13.04 22.04 -3.21
C ASN A 149 -12.54 22.87 -2.03
N PRO A 150 -12.40 24.20 -2.19
CA PRO A 150 -11.71 25.05 -1.21
C PRO A 150 -12.45 25.16 0.14
N GLU A 151 -13.76 24.91 0.16
CA GLU A 151 -14.58 24.95 1.37
C GLU A 151 -14.65 23.58 2.09
N SER A 152 -14.00 22.53 1.56
CA SER A 152 -13.95 21.21 2.17
C SER A 152 -12.55 20.94 2.76
N SER A 153 -12.48 20.02 3.73
CA SER A 153 -11.22 19.61 4.36
C SER A 153 -10.81 18.22 3.90
N PHE A 154 -9.53 18.06 3.59
CA PHE A 154 -8.96 16.78 3.17
C PHE A 154 -8.09 16.17 4.26
N VAL A 155 -8.25 14.86 4.47
CA VAL A 155 -7.31 14.02 5.20
C VAL A 155 -6.70 13.07 4.18
N SER A 156 -5.48 13.37 3.74
CA SER A 156 -4.76 12.57 2.73
C SER A 156 -3.83 11.58 3.43
N ILE A 157 -4.00 10.30 3.14
CA ILE A 157 -3.22 9.23 3.76
C ILE A 157 -2.39 8.47 2.73
N ASP A 158 -1.23 8.01 3.19
CA ASP A 158 -0.38 7.06 2.46
C ASP A 158 0.39 6.18 3.45
N LEU A 159 0.83 5.01 3.00
CA LEU A 159 1.66 4.11 3.80
C LEU A 159 3.12 4.62 3.87
N SER A 160 3.61 5.23 2.78
CA SER A 160 4.99 5.71 2.62
C SER A 160 5.21 7.06 3.28
N SER A 161 6.00 7.09 4.36
CA SER A 161 6.43 8.36 5.00
C SER A 161 7.26 9.24 4.05
N LYS A 162 8.02 8.64 3.10
CA LYS A 162 8.80 9.37 2.10
C LYS A 162 7.88 10.10 1.12
N SER A 163 6.83 9.42 0.65
CA SER A 163 5.82 10.01 -0.23
C SER A 163 5.06 11.14 0.45
N LEU A 164 4.61 10.93 1.70
CA LEU A 164 3.92 11.95 2.49
C LEU A 164 4.76 13.22 2.71
N LYS A 165 6.09 13.06 2.91
CA LYS A 165 6.98 14.21 3.01
C LYS A 165 6.98 15.04 1.73
N LYS A 166 7.13 14.39 0.54
CA LYS A 166 7.06 15.06 -0.76
C LYS A 166 5.68 15.68 -1.01
N ALA A 167 4.60 14.99 -0.63
CA ALA A 167 3.25 15.51 -0.75
C ALA A 167 3.07 16.80 0.06
N LYS A 168 3.54 16.81 1.30
CA LYS A 168 3.45 17.98 2.17
C LYS A 168 4.23 19.18 1.60
N GLU A 169 5.48 18.97 1.17
CA GLU A 169 6.29 19.98 0.50
C GLU A 169 5.57 20.56 -0.74
N SER A 170 5.01 19.68 -1.58
CA SER A 170 4.27 20.08 -2.79
C SER A 170 3.00 20.90 -2.49
N ILE A 171 2.27 20.58 -1.42
CA ILE A 171 1.05 21.30 -1.02
C ILE A 171 1.40 22.66 -0.42
N GLU A 172 2.43 22.74 0.40
CA GLU A 172 2.94 23.99 0.97
C GLU A 172 3.44 24.97 -0.13
N GLU A 173 4.21 24.48 -1.12
CA GLU A 173 4.70 25.26 -2.27
C GLU A 173 3.55 25.83 -3.12
N ASN A 174 2.40 25.17 -3.15
CA ASN A 174 1.23 25.62 -3.91
C ASN A 174 0.21 26.39 -3.07
N ASN A 175 0.53 26.75 -1.80
CA ASN A 175 -0.31 27.48 -0.88
C ASN A 175 -1.72 26.84 -0.69
N ILE A 176 -1.80 25.52 -0.58
CA ILE A 176 -3.04 24.78 -0.36
C ILE A 176 -3.16 24.51 1.14
N GLU A 177 -4.20 25.05 1.79
CA GLU A 177 -4.33 25.08 3.25
C GLU A 177 -5.35 24.05 3.79
N ASN A 178 -6.20 23.48 2.94
CA ASN A 178 -7.30 22.63 3.34
C ASN A 178 -6.96 21.12 3.35
N VAL A 179 -5.66 20.76 3.47
CA VAL A 179 -5.17 19.38 3.45
C VAL A 179 -4.37 19.06 4.70
N THR A 180 -4.64 17.93 5.32
CA THR A 180 -3.82 17.35 6.38
C THR A 180 -3.33 15.96 5.97
N PHE A 181 -2.07 15.64 6.30
CA PHE A 181 -1.46 14.35 5.94
C PHE A 181 -1.31 13.44 7.15
N LYS A 182 -1.58 12.14 6.96
CA LYS A 182 -1.41 11.13 8.00
C LYS A 182 -0.88 9.83 7.41
N LYS A 183 0.15 9.24 8.05
CA LYS A 183 0.58 7.87 7.71
C LYS A 183 -0.48 6.89 8.19
N ALA A 184 -1.02 6.06 7.26
CA ALA A 184 -1.99 5.03 7.59
C ALA A 184 -1.99 3.90 6.56
N ASP A 185 -2.34 2.69 7.02
CA ASP A 185 -2.60 1.55 6.15
C ASP A 185 -4.08 1.55 5.72
N ILE A 186 -4.33 1.47 4.41
CA ILE A 186 -5.68 1.44 3.84
C ILE A 186 -6.50 0.23 4.30
N PHE A 187 -5.84 -0.86 4.73
CA PHE A 187 -6.50 -2.05 5.25
C PHE A 187 -6.87 -1.96 6.73
N GLN A 188 -6.34 -0.95 7.46
CA GLN A 188 -6.62 -0.74 8.88
C GLN A 188 -6.56 0.75 9.19
N LEU A 189 -7.62 1.46 8.86
CA LEU A 189 -7.70 2.91 8.99
C LEU A 189 -7.85 3.34 10.45
N PRO A 190 -7.01 4.27 10.93
CA PRO A 190 -7.05 4.74 12.33
C PRO A 190 -8.13 5.82 12.54
N PHE A 191 -9.32 5.58 11.98
CA PHE A 191 -10.48 6.46 12.06
C PHE A 191 -11.69 5.70 12.59
N LYS A 192 -12.60 6.42 13.23
CA LYS A 192 -13.89 5.88 13.71
C LYS A 192 -14.78 5.51 12.53
N ASP A 193 -15.74 4.63 12.77
CA ASP A 193 -16.82 4.37 11.84
C ASP A 193 -17.58 5.67 11.54
N ALA A 194 -18.10 5.81 10.34
CA ALA A 194 -18.94 6.93 9.94
C ALA A 194 -18.28 8.32 10.19
N HIS A 195 -17.03 8.47 9.81
CA HIS A 195 -16.24 9.68 10.06
C HIS A 195 -16.23 10.67 8.89
N PHE A 196 -16.11 10.16 7.65
CA PHE A 196 -15.94 10.96 6.45
C PHE A 196 -17.23 11.10 5.65
N ASP A 197 -17.45 12.27 5.06
CA ASP A 197 -18.54 12.52 4.12
C ASP A 197 -18.25 11.87 2.76
N HIS A 198 -17.00 11.95 2.34
CA HIS A 198 -16.54 11.39 1.06
C HIS A 198 -15.21 10.66 1.22
N VAL A 199 -15.01 9.66 0.36
CA VAL A 199 -13.74 8.94 0.18
C VAL A 199 -13.33 9.05 -1.29
N PHE A 200 -12.07 9.36 -1.52
CA PHE A 200 -11.49 9.49 -2.86
C PHE A 200 -10.23 8.62 -2.98
N LEU A 201 -10.11 7.88 -4.07
CA LEU A 201 -8.93 7.13 -4.47
C LEU A 201 -8.64 7.34 -5.95
N CYS A 202 -7.35 7.44 -6.29
CA CYS A 202 -6.92 7.53 -7.67
C CYS A 202 -5.61 6.75 -7.87
N PHE A 203 -5.65 5.71 -8.70
CA PHE A 203 -4.51 4.84 -9.02
C PHE A 203 -3.92 4.11 -7.81
N VAL A 204 -4.77 3.55 -6.97
CA VAL A 204 -4.39 2.85 -5.73
C VAL A 204 -4.77 1.38 -5.76
N LEU A 205 -6.01 1.07 -6.15
CA LEU A 205 -6.52 -0.31 -6.09
C LEU A 205 -5.73 -1.26 -6.98
N GLU A 206 -5.20 -0.76 -8.10
CA GLU A 206 -4.38 -1.53 -9.03
C GLU A 206 -3.10 -2.11 -8.41
N HIS A 207 -2.63 -1.53 -7.29
CA HIS A 207 -1.44 -1.96 -6.57
C HIS A 207 -1.75 -2.88 -5.38
N LEU A 208 -3.02 -3.07 -5.04
CA LEU A 208 -3.43 -3.83 -3.86
C LEU A 208 -3.67 -5.30 -4.20
N SER A 209 -3.16 -6.20 -3.35
CA SER A 209 -3.43 -7.64 -3.48
C SER A 209 -4.85 -8.04 -3.05
N ARG A 210 -5.53 -7.20 -2.26
CA ARG A 210 -6.88 -7.43 -1.74
C ARG A 210 -7.74 -6.16 -1.85
N PRO A 211 -8.03 -5.68 -3.09
CA PRO A 211 -8.72 -4.39 -3.28
C PRO A 211 -10.11 -4.35 -2.64
N MET A 212 -10.85 -5.46 -2.61
CA MET A 212 -12.16 -5.52 -1.95
C MET A 212 -12.09 -5.31 -0.44
N ASP A 213 -11.03 -5.82 0.23
CA ASP A 213 -10.87 -5.62 1.67
C ASP A 213 -10.60 -4.14 1.99
N ALA A 214 -9.78 -3.47 1.16
CA ALA A 214 -9.56 -2.04 1.26
C ALA A 214 -10.86 -1.24 1.05
N VAL A 215 -11.66 -1.58 0.02
CA VAL A 215 -12.94 -0.92 -0.25
C VAL A 215 -13.94 -1.10 0.89
N LYS A 216 -13.97 -2.28 1.54
CA LYS A 216 -14.80 -2.51 2.74
C LYS A 216 -14.35 -1.67 3.94
N GLU A 217 -13.04 -1.52 4.13
CA GLU A 217 -12.51 -0.68 5.21
C GLU A 217 -12.80 0.81 4.96
N LEU A 218 -12.69 1.25 3.71
CA LEU A 218 -13.09 2.59 3.30
C LEU A 218 -14.60 2.83 3.52
N LYS A 219 -15.44 1.81 3.23
CA LYS A 219 -16.87 1.88 3.53
C LYS A 219 -17.16 2.02 5.01
N ARG A 220 -16.39 1.37 5.89
CA ARG A 220 -16.55 1.47 7.34
C ARG A 220 -16.44 2.92 7.80
N VAL A 221 -15.42 3.65 7.34
CA VAL A 221 -15.15 5.03 7.76
C VAL A 221 -16.06 6.08 7.10
N LEU A 222 -16.77 5.73 6.02
CA LEU A 222 -17.80 6.59 5.41
C LEU A 222 -19.01 6.72 6.33
N LYS A 223 -19.57 7.92 6.42
CA LYS A 223 -20.90 8.17 7.03
C LYS A 223 -21.99 7.43 6.24
N PRO A 224 -23.15 7.13 6.87
CA PRO A 224 -24.34 6.76 6.10
C PRO A 224 -24.62 7.82 5.02
N GLU A 225 -25.04 7.40 3.85
CA GLU A 225 -25.26 8.28 2.68
C GLU A 225 -23.97 8.93 2.11
N GLY A 226 -22.81 8.76 2.75
CA GLY A 226 -21.53 9.22 2.27
C GLY A 226 -21.12 8.54 0.96
N THR A 227 -20.28 9.18 0.15
CA THR A 227 -19.92 8.70 -1.18
C THR A 227 -18.48 8.28 -1.31
N ILE A 228 -18.21 7.36 -2.21
CA ILE A 228 -16.87 6.96 -2.63
C ILE A 228 -16.66 7.31 -4.10
N THR A 229 -15.48 7.82 -4.44
CA THR A 229 -15.04 8.04 -5.82
C THR A 229 -13.74 7.27 -6.04
N LEU A 230 -13.73 6.37 -7.01
CA LEU A 230 -12.58 5.57 -7.42
C LEU A 230 -12.20 5.94 -8.85
N ILE A 231 -10.91 6.13 -9.11
CA ILE A 231 -10.37 6.35 -10.48
C ILE A 231 -9.22 5.38 -10.68
N GLU A 232 -9.34 4.50 -11.67
CA GLU A 232 -8.32 3.48 -11.96
C GLU A 232 -8.10 3.33 -13.46
N GLY A 233 -6.89 2.88 -13.81
CA GLY A 233 -6.52 2.61 -15.20
C GLY A 233 -6.95 1.24 -15.67
N ASP A 234 -6.94 1.08 -16.99
CA ASP A 234 -7.14 -0.21 -17.66
C ASP A 234 -6.13 -0.37 -18.80
N HIS A 235 -5.00 -0.97 -18.49
CA HIS A 235 -3.90 -1.13 -19.45
C HIS A 235 -4.30 -1.97 -20.65
N GLY A 236 -5.20 -2.93 -20.46
CA GLY A 236 -5.76 -3.74 -21.54
C GLY A 236 -6.69 -2.99 -22.50
N SER A 237 -7.01 -1.72 -22.21
CA SER A 237 -7.75 -0.83 -23.11
C SER A 237 -6.86 0.05 -23.99
N THR A 238 -5.55 -0.22 -24.01
CA THR A 238 -4.59 0.52 -24.83
C THR A 238 -4.65 0.07 -26.27
N TYR A 239 -4.86 1.02 -27.20
CA TYR A 239 -4.71 0.80 -28.63
C TYR A 239 -4.17 2.06 -29.31
N PHE A 240 -3.48 1.87 -30.43
CA PHE A 240 -2.71 2.93 -31.06
C PHE A 240 -2.49 2.68 -32.55
N HIS A 241 -2.12 3.72 -33.26
CA HIS A 241 -1.64 3.67 -34.65
C HIS A 241 -0.30 4.42 -34.73
N PRO A 242 0.71 3.92 -35.48
CA PRO A 242 0.72 2.63 -36.19
C PRO A 242 0.58 1.44 -35.23
N ASP A 243 -0.11 0.40 -35.70
CA ASP A 243 -0.22 -0.85 -34.94
C ASP A 243 1.13 -1.55 -34.81
N SER A 244 1.42 -2.14 -33.66
CA SER A 244 2.68 -2.83 -33.38
C SER A 244 2.50 -3.97 -32.40
N GLU A 245 2.88 -5.17 -32.82
CA GLU A 245 2.90 -6.34 -31.97
C GLU A 245 3.93 -6.22 -30.84
N ASN A 246 5.10 -5.57 -31.07
CA ASN A 246 6.09 -5.38 -30.04
C ASN A 246 5.59 -4.41 -28.95
N ALA A 247 4.96 -3.30 -29.33
CA ALA A 247 4.36 -2.38 -28.38
C ALA A 247 3.24 -3.05 -27.56
N LYS A 248 2.38 -3.87 -28.18
CA LYS A 248 1.35 -4.66 -27.47
C LYS A 248 1.97 -5.62 -26.46
N LYS A 249 3.04 -6.33 -26.84
CA LYS A 249 3.77 -7.20 -25.92
C LYS A 249 4.31 -6.46 -24.71
N LEU A 250 4.77 -5.21 -24.84
CA LEU A 250 5.23 -4.41 -23.70
C LEU A 250 4.09 -4.04 -22.76
N VAL A 251 2.91 -3.71 -23.30
CA VAL A 251 1.72 -3.47 -22.47
C VAL A 251 1.32 -4.75 -21.71
N GLU A 252 1.34 -5.91 -22.38
CA GLU A 252 1.07 -7.21 -21.76
C GLU A 252 2.13 -7.57 -20.71
N ALA A 253 3.40 -7.21 -20.95
CA ALA A 253 4.48 -7.40 -19.99
C ALA A 253 4.23 -6.59 -18.71
N GLN A 254 3.81 -5.32 -18.82
CA GLN A 254 3.39 -4.49 -17.69
C GLN A 254 2.27 -5.16 -16.89
N VAL A 255 1.19 -5.59 -17.55
CA VAL A 255 0.06 -6.28 -16.91
C VAL A 255 0.53 -7.56 -16.20
N THR A 256 1.42 -8.32 -16.84
CA THR A 256 1.95 -9.58 -16.30
C THR A 256 2.82 -9.34 -15.05
N LEU A 257 3.72 -8.36 -15.10
CA LEU A 257 4.60 -8.04 -13.98
C LEU A 257 3.81 -7.49 -12.77
N GLN A 258 2.83 -6.63 -13.02
CA GLN A 258 1.97 -6.11 -11.95
C GLN A 258 1.15 -7.23 -11.29
N ARG A 259 0.62 -8.17 -12.09
CA ARG A 259 -0.09 -9.35 -11.57
C ARG A 259 0.82 -10.24 -10.72
N LYS A 260 2.07 -10.47 -11.13
CA LYS A 260 3.05 -11.25 -10.34
C LYS A 260 3.35 -10.61 -8.98
N LYS A 261 3.26 -9.29 -8.86
CA LYS A 261 3.38 -8.53 -7.60
C LYS A 261 2.07 -8.46 -6.81
N GLY A 262 1.01 -9.12 -7.28
CA GLY A 262 -0.29 -9.18 -6.61
C GLY A 262 -1.24 -8.03 -6.95
N GLY A 263 -0.86 -7.13 -7.87
CA GLY A 263 -1.71 -6.06 -8.36
C GLY A 263 -2.56 -6.44 -9.58
N ASN A 264 -3.35 -5.50 -10.09
CA ASN A 264 -4.19 -5.69 -11.26
C ASN A 264 -4.22 -4.42 -12.14
N ALA A 265 -3.38 -4.41 -13.17
CA ALA A 265 -3.27 -3.29 -14.13
C ALA A 265 -4.57 -3.03 -14.96
N ASN A 266 -5.55 -3.91 -14.87
CA ASN A 266 -6.83 -3.80 -15.56
C ASN A 266 -8.01 -3.55 -14.61
N ILE A 267 -7.76 -3.16 -13.37
CA ILE A 267 -8.78 -3.07 -12.32
C ILE A 267 -9.87 -2.02 -12.64
N GLY A 268 -9.57 -1.05 -13.49
CA GLY A 268 -10.54 -0.04 -13.89
C GLY A 268 -11.85 -0.62 -14.41
N ARG A 269 -11.80 -1.68 -15.21
CA ARG A 269 -13.00 -2.40 -15.72
C ARG A 269 -13.76 -3.17 -14.64
N GLU A 270 -13.15 -3.39 -13.47
CA GLU A 270 -13.71 -4.16 -12.37
C GLU A 270 -14.30 -3.28 -11.26
N LEU A 271 -14.29 -1.95 -11.40
CA LEU A 271 -14.77 -1.03 -10.37
C LEU A 271 -16.25 -1.24 -10.01
N TYR A 272 -17.10 -1.57 -11.01
CA TYR A 272 -18.52 -1.85 -10.74
C TYR A 272 -18.71 -3.08 -9.85
N PRO A 273 -18.22 -4.28 -10.22
CA PRO A 273 -18.37 -5.45 -9.36
C PRO A 273 -17.69 -5.28 -7.99
N ILE A 274 -16.53 -4.63 -7.89
CA ILE A 274 -15.86 -4.36 -6.61
C ILE A 274 -16.76 -3.56 -5.68
N LEU A 275 -17.38 -2.49 -6.16
CA LEU A 275 -18.30 -1.67 -5.36
C LEU A 275 -19.60 -2.42 -5.02
N TYR A 276 -20.16 -3.15 -5.98
CA TYR A 276 -21.39 -3.93 -5.79
C TYR A 276 -21.21 -5.02 -4.73
N ASP A 277 -20.15 -5.80 -4.84
CA ASP A 277 -19.85 -6.89 -3.90
C ASP A 277 -19.41 -6.35 -2.51
N SER A 278 -18.95 -5.11 -2.45
CA SER A 278 -18.67 -4.40 -1.20
C SER A 278 -19.95 -3.77 -0.58
N GLY A 279 -21.10 -3.93 -1.23
CA GLY A 279 -22.42 -3.52 -0.74
C GLY A 279 -22.67 -2.00 -0.81
N PHE A 280 -22.07 -1.30 -1.78
CA PHE A 280 -22.44 0.07 -2.12
C PHE A 280 -23.71 0.09 -2.98
N CYS A 281 -24.42 1.21 -2.98
CA CYS A 281 -25.57 1.48 -3.83
C CYS A 281 -25.33 2.70 -4.73
N ASP A 282 -26.26 2.99 -5.64
CA ASP A 282 -26.20 4.12 -6.58
C ASP A 282 -24.88 4.17 -7.37
N ILE A 283 -24.39 2.96 -7.76
CA ILE A 283 -23.10 2.82 -8.43
C ILE A 283 -23.20 3.35 -9.87
N THR A 284 -22.35 4.29 -10.20
CA THR A 284 -22.16 4.79 -11.57
C THR A 284 -20.70 4.67 -11.96
N VAL A 285 -20.44 4.14 -13.16
CA VAL A 285 -19.08 4.03 -13.71
C VAL A 285 -19.05 4.73 -15.05
N SER A 286 -18.10 5.65 -15.23
CA SER A 286 -17.93 6.39 -16.49
C SER A 286 -16.51 6.17 -17.03
N PRO A 287 -16.37 5.73 -18.31
CA PRO A 287 -15.09 5.71 -18.98
C PRO A 287 -14.56 7.16 -19.13
N ARG A 288 -13.28 7.34 -18.85
CA ARG A 288 -12.52 8.58 -19.03
C ARG A 288 -11.48 8.31 -20.10
N GLN A 289 -11.87 8.52 -21.32
CA GLN A 289 -11.05 8.15 -22.47
C GLN A 289 -10.04 9.23 -22.79
N VAL A 290 -8.78 8.83 -22.83
CA VAL A 290 -7.68 9.61 -23.39
C VAL A 290 -7.54 9.18 -24.84
N TYR A 291 -7.79 10.11 -25.76
CA TYR A 291 -7.49 9.96 -27.19
C TYR A 291 -6.52 11.05 -27.60
N VAL A 292 -5.40 10.66 -28.17
CA VAL A 292 -4.30 11.56 -28.53
C VAL A 292 -3.96 11.44 -30.01
N ASP A 293 -3.78 12.57 -30.63
CA ASP A 293 -3.28 12.77 -32.01
C ASP A 293 -2.52 14.10 -32.09
N ASP A 294 -2.03 14.46 -33.25
CA ASP A 294 -1.25 15.70 -33.49
C ASP A 294 -1.97 16.99 -33.11
N SER A 295 -3.30 16.99 -33.03
CA SER A 295 -4.08 18.16 -32.60
C SER A 295 -3.98 18.45 -31.10
N LYS A 296 -3.37 17.54 -30.32
CA LYS A 296 -3.26 17.60 -28.88
C LYS A 296 -1.79 17.48 -28.39
N PRO A 297 -0.93 18.44 -28.77
CA PRO A 297 0.51 18.35 -28.51
C PRO A 297 0.85 18.20 -27.01
N GLU A 298 0.05 18.77 -26.09
CA GLU A 298 0.24 18.62 -24.65
C GLU A 298 0.03 17.19 -24.18
N LEU A 299 -0.94 16.46 -24.77
CA LEU A 299 -1.16 15.04 -24.46
C LEU A 299 -0.12 14.14 -25.15
N VAL A 300 0.34 14.50 -26.36
CA VAL A 300 1.44 13.78 -27.02
C VAL A 300 2.68 13.79 -26.12
N GLU A 301 3.07 14.95 -25.62
CA GLU A 301 4.24 15.06 -24.74
C GLU A 301 3.95 14.51 -23.33
N GLY A 302 2.90 14.98 -22.69
CA GLY A 302 2.62 14.66 -21.27
C GLY A 302 2.11 13.24 -21.08
N PHE A 303 1.22 12.73 -21.93
CA PHE A 303 0.61 11.42 -21.72
C PHE A 303 1.35 10.29 -22.45
N ILE A 304 1.59 10.41 -23.77
CA ILE A 304 2.24 9.32 -24.52
C ILE A 304 3.70 9.18 -24.07
N LYS A 305 4.50 10.26 -24.15
CA LYS A 305 5.96 10.19 -23.92
C LYS A 305 6.30 10.12 -22.44
N ASN A 306 5.87 11.12 -21.65
CA ASN A 306 6.31 11.32 -20.27
C ASN A 306 5.54 10.46 -19.26
N THR A 307 4.36 9.94 -19.63
CA THR A 307 3.57 9.08 -18.76
C THR A 307 3.62 7.62 -19.20
N PHE A 308 2.98 7.28 -20.32
CA PHE A 308 2.76 5.89 -20.70
C PHE A 308 4.05 5.20 -21.14
N THR A 309 4.79 5.79 -22.09
CA THR A 309 6.05 5.22 -22.56
C THR A 309 7.12 5.23 -21.46
N ALA A 310 7.15 6.26 -20.61
CA ALA A 310 8.06 6.31 -19.46
C ALA A 310 7.73 5.19 -18.45
N MET A 311 6.46 4.91 -18.18
CA MET A 311 6.01 3.81 -17.35
C MET A 311 6.48 2.45 -17.91
N ILE A 312 6.31 2.22 -19.21
CA ILE A 312 6.80 0.99 -19.86
C ILE A 312 8.33 0.89 -19.80
N LYS A 313 9.05 1.99 -19.95
CA LYS A 313 10.52 2.00 -19.74
C LYS A 313 10.90 1.65 -18.31
N GLY A 314 10.14 2.11 -17.34
CA GLY A 314 10.40 1.84 -15.91
C GLY A 314 10.40 0.36 -15.54
N ILE A 315 9.70 -0.49 -16.30
CA ILE A 315 9.67 -1.93 -16.07
C ILE A 315 10.71 -2.73 -16.91
N SER A 316 11.53 -2.07 -17.73
CA SER A 316 12.38 -2.72 -18.74
C SER A 316 13.34 -3.73 -18.13
N GLU A 317 14.05 -3.38 -17.06
CA GLU A 317 15.01 -4.26 -16.39
C GLU A 317 14.32 -5.49 -15.83
N GLU A 318 13.19 -5.32 -15.19
CA GLU A 318 12.42 -6.41 -14.61
C GLU A 318 11.83 -7.33 -15.68
N ALA A 319 11.31 -6.75 -16.77
CA ALA A 319 10.76 -7.50 -17.90
C ALA A 319 11.80 -8.42 -18.54
N LEU A 320 13.05 -7.91 -18.72
CA LEU A 320 14.17 -8.69 -19.22
C LEU A 320 14.64 -9.75 -18.20
N ALA A 321 14.79 -9.38 -16.93
CA ALA A 321 15.23 -10.29 -15.87
C ALA A 321 14.26 -11.47 -15.70
N GLN A 322 12.96 -11.21 -15.80
CA GLN A 322 11.91 -12.23 -15.71
C GLN A 322 11.60 -12.92 -17.05
N LYS A 323 12.31 -12.55 -18.12
CA LYS A 323 12.14 -13.11 -19.48
C LYS A 323 10.70 -13.02 -19.99
N VAL A 324 10.01 -11.93 -19.66
CA VAL A 324 8.65 -11.65 -20.15
C VAL A 324 8.72 -11.15 -21.60
N VAL A 325 9.78 -10.42 -21.93
CA VAL A 325 10.15 -9.99 -23.28
C VAL A 325 11.66 -10.17 -23.47
N ASP A 326 12.11 -10.29 -24.72
CA ASP A 326 13.53 -10.21 -25.04
C ASP A 326 13.99 -8.77 -25.34
N LYS A 327 15.32 -8.59 -25.48
CA LYS A 327 15.90 -7.25 -25.69
C LYS A 327 15.43 -6.60 -27.00
N ASN A 328 15.29 -7.40 -28.05
CA ASN A 328 14.87 -6.86 -29.37
C ASN A 328 13.42 -6.44 -29.34
N GLU A 329 12.54 -7.26 -28.73
CA GLU A 329 11.13 -6.94 -28.50
C GLU A 329 10.98 -5.67 -27.67
N LEU A 330 11.79 -5.53 -26.60
CA LEU A 330 11.78 -4.36 -25.73
C LEU A 330 12.16 -3.08 -26.50
N ASP A 331 13.32 -3.10 -27.18
CA ASP A 331 13.81 -1.92 -27.89
C ASP A 331 12.88 -1.54 -29.03
N ALA A 332 12.41 -2.50 -29.82
CA ALA A 332 11.46 -2.26 -30.90
C ALA A 332 10.10 -1.72 -30.35
N GLY A 333 9.58 -2.33 -29.30
CA GLY A 333 8.30 -1.91 -28.72
C GLY A 333 8.33 -0.52 -28.13
N ILE A 334 9.44 -0.13 -27.48
CA ILE A 334 9.63 1.25 -27.00
C ILE A 334 9.67 2.25 -28.18
N GLN A 335 10.41 1.92 -29.24
CA GLN A 335 10.44 2.76 -30.45
C GLN A 335 9.05 2.88 -31.08
N ASP A 336 8.31 1.78 -31.17
CA ASP A 336 6.98 1.77 -31.75
C ASP A 336 5.97 2.58 -30.90
N LEU A 337 6.10 2.57 -29.57
CA LEU A 337 5.33 3.47 -28.72
C LEU A 337 5.64 4.94 -29.00
N TYR A 338 6.92 5.31 -29.20
CA TYR A 338 7.26 6.68 -29.59
C TYR A 338 6.72 7.06 -30.97
N ARG A 339 6.65 6.12 -31.92
CA ARG A 339 6.05 6.36 -33.25
C ARG A 339 4.58 6.75 -33.16
N THR A 340 3.85 6.32 -32.15
CA THR A 340 2.46 6.75 -31.92
C THR A 340 2.36 8.24 -31.53
N ALA A 341 3.47 8.84 -31.13
CA ALA A 341 3.61 10.28 -30.81
C ALA A 341 4.20 11.11 -31.94
N GLU A 342 4.42 10.52 -33.12
CA GLU A 342 4.91 11.19 -34.33
C GLU A 342 3.76 11.53 -35.27
N GLY A 343 4.03 12.36 -36.31
CA GLY A 343 3.02 12.84 -37.26
C GLY A 343 2.15 11.72 -37.85
N GLY A 344 0.83 11.85 -37.67
CA GLY A 344 -0.17 10.85 -38.09
C GLY A 344 -0.33 9.68 -37.09
N GLY A 345 0.39 9.67 -35.99
CA GLY A 345 0.19 8.71 -34.90
C GLY A 345 -1.06 8.99 -34.09
N THR A 346 -1.63 7.93 -33.51
CA THR A 346 -2.73 8.06 -32.55
C THR A 346 -2.54 7.12 -31.36
N PHE A 347 -3.04 7.52 -30.18
CA PHE A 347 -2.97 6.72 -28.97
C PHE A 347 -4.27 6.80 -28.18
N CYS A 348 -4.73 5.69 -27.67
CA CYS A 348 -5.97 5.60 -26.92
C CYS A 348 -5.78 4.79 -25.63
N TYR A 349 -6.32 5.31 -24.53
CA TYR A 349 -6.29 4.67 -23.22
C TYR A 349 -7.56 5.02 -22.43
N THR A 350 -8.06 4.08 -21.64
CA THR A 350 -9.26 4.33 -20.84
C THR A 350 -8.95 4.24 -19.35
N PHE A 351 -9.23 5.30 -18.64
CA PHE A 351 -9.46 5.25 -17.19
C PHE A 351 -10.94 5.04 -16.90
N PHE A 352 -11.26 4.49 -15.76
CA PHE A 352 -12.62 4.38 -15.29
C PHE A 352 -12.79 5.17 -13.99
N LYS A 353 -13.82 6.00 -13.95
CA LYS A 353 -14.23 6.71 -12.74
C LYS A 353 -15.55 6.14 -12.25
N ALA A 354 -15.52 5.57 -11.07
CA ALA A 354 -16.69 5.06 -10.38
C ALA A 354 -17.07 5.97 -9.23
N LYS A 355 -18.37 6.20 -9.06
CA LYS A 355 -18.96 6.86 -7.90
C LYS A 355 -20.04 5.95 -7.32
N ALA A 356 -20.11 5.85 -6.01
CA ALA A 356 -21.11 5.05 -5.33
C ALA A 356 -21.43 5.64 -3.95
N LYS A 357 -22.53 5.18 -3.37
CA LYS A 357 -23.06 5.68 -2.10
C LYS A 357 -23.07 4.55 -1.06
N LYS A 358 -22.73 4.86 0.16
CA LYS A 358 -22.93 3.96 1.28
C LYS A 358 -24.41 4.00 1.70
N ALA A 359 -25.05 2.84 1.65
CA ALA A 359 -26.39 2.65 2.17
C ALA A 359 -26.45 2.85 3.69
#